data_c6626d24b13b69b39450dd6b33622654
#
_entry.id   c6626d24b13b69b39450dd6b33622654
#
_cell.length_a   1.000
_cell.length_b   1.000
_cell.length_c   1.000
_cell.angle_alpha   90.00
_cell.angle_beta   90.00
_cell.angle_gamma   90.00
#
_symmetry.space_group_name_H-M   'P 1'
#
loop_
_entity.id
_entity.type
_entity.pdbx_description
1 polymer ?
#
loop_
_entity_poly.entity_id
_entity_poly.type
_entity_poly.pdbx_seq_one_letter_code
_entity_poly.pdbx_strand_id
1 'polypeptide(L)'
;TWTVHNDAEKTLRALGERGDIIRTMQRAMRGEPRELAVFEPGDDGRTILGRVAAKGLADELHDRGYLVIDGVDGKAHYVALNARDELANYPTGAVVEARRSADVRAADKNIAALASDGLYRTDHHLAIAQGQAVPGRDPQEVVASHVRRLEALRRAGIVERVAEGLWKVPDDLPEQGRRYDAQRLGGVAVELKSHLPIERQARVIGATWLDQQLIGGGSGLGNLGFGSEVNQAMQQRAEFLAEQGLAERRGQRVILARNLLATLRDRDVIRAAKDIATETGLEHRLAADGQRVTGIYRRSLMLASGRFAMLDDGMGFSLVPWTPVIEQRLGMLISGQVHGGTLSWQIRRQQGLSVT
;
A
#
# COMPACT_ATOMS: atom_id res chain seq x y z
N THR A 1 -34.93 33.90 13.25
CA THR A 1 -34.11 33.04 12.38
C THR A 1 -32.68 33.52 12.46
N TRP A 2 -31.78 32.75 13.03
CA TRP A 2 -30.38 33.07 13.13
C TRP A 2 -29.70 32.57 11.86
N THR A 3 -29.07 33.43 11.09
CA THR A 3 -28.28 33.06 9.90
C THR A 3 -26.83 32.89 10.34
N VAL A 4 -26.34 31.67 10.32
CA VAL A 4 -24.91 31.37 10.59
C VAL A 4 -24.15 31.66 9.29
N HIS A 5 -23.11 32.47 9.37
CA HIS A 5 -22.24 32.76 8.23
C HIS A 5 -21.51 31.45 7.77
N ASN A 6 -21.41 31.22 6.47
CA ASN A 6 -20.77 30.01 5.89
C ASN A 6 -19.38 29.71 6.46
N ASP A 7 -18.60 30.76 6.78
CA ASP A 7 -17.26 30.58 7.35
C ASP A 7 -17.29 30.13 8.82
N ALA A 8 -18.31 30.60 9.60
CA ALA A 8 -18.49 30.15 10.97
C ALA A 8 -18.96 28.69 11.02
N GLU A 9 -19.81 28.27 10.09
CA GLU A 9 -20.25 26.86 9.99
C GLU A 9 -19.08 25.92 9.67
N LYS A 10 -18.23 26.28 8.70
CA LYS A 10 -17.02 25.52 8.37
C LYS A 10 -16.06 25.41 9.56
N THR A 11 -15.84 26.52 10.27
CA THR A 11 -14.96 26.52 11.45
C THR A 11 -15.53 25.68 12.59
N LEU A 12 -16.82 25.77 12.87
CA LEU A 12 -17.47 24.97 13.90
C LEU A 12 -17.47 23.47 13.55
N ARG A 13 -17.68 23.13 12.26
CA ARG A 13 -17.59 21.75 11.78
C ARG A 13 -16.17 21.21 11.92
N ALA A 14 -15.15 21.96 11.47
CA ALA A 14 -13.75 21.56 11.60
C ALA A 14 -13.31 21.40 13.06
N LEU A 15 -13.79 22.25 13.98
CA LEU A 15 -13.54 22.10 15.42
C LEU A 15 -14.23 20.87 16.01
N GLY A 16 -15.47 20.58 15.56
CA GLY A 16 -16.21 19.36 15.95
C GLY A 16 -15.50 18.09 15.49
N GLU A 17 -15.14 18.02 14.23
CA GLU A 17 -14.40 16.90 13.65
C GLU A 17 -13.07 16.68 14.39
N ARG A 18 -12.35 17.76 14.71
CA ARG A 18 -11.09 17.68 15.46
C ARG A 18 -11.30 17.13 16.86
N GLY A 19 -12.37 17.54 17.55
CA GLY A 19 -12.72 17.02 18.86
C GLY A 19 -13.07 15.52 18.84
N ASP A 20 -13.77 15.06 17.80
CA ASP A 20 -14.12 13.66 17.61
C ASP A 20 -12.89 12.80 17.29
N ILE A 21 -11.98 13.28 16.47
CA ILE A 21 -10.70 12.64 16.18
C ILE A 21 -9.89 12.44 17.47
N ILE A 22 -9.73 13.50 18.28
CA ILE A 22 -8.99 13.44 19.55
C ILE A 22 -9.61 12.40 20.50
N ARG A 23 -10.94 12.41 20.68
CA ARG A 23 -11.64 11.42 21.53
C ARG A 23 -11.45 10.00 21.02
N THR A 24 -11.50 9.80 19.71
CA THR A 24 -11.30 8.50 19.06
C THR A 24 -9.88 7.98 19.31
N MET A 25 -8.86 8.83 19.16
CA MET A 25 -7.47 8.47 19.41
C MET A 25 -7.23 8.14 20.89
N GLN A 26 -7.76 8.96 21.80
CA GLN A 26 -7.63 8.72 23.25
C GLN A 26 -8.27 7.39 23.66
N ARG A 27 -9.44 7.08 23.10
CA ARG A 27 -10.13 5.79 23.32
C ARG A 27 -9.33 4.62 22.74
N ALA A 28 -8.75 4.77 21.56
CA ALA A 28 -7.93 3.75 20.90
C ALA A 28 -6.69 3.39 21.73
N MET A 29 -6.09 4.40 22.34
CA MET A 29 -4.88 4.23 23.17
C MET A 29 -5.15 3.72 24.58
N ARG A 30 -6.41 3.50 24.97
CA ARG A 30 -6.83 2.91 26.26
C ARG A 30 -6.18 3.54 27.49
N GLY A 31 -5.94 4.87 27.44
CA GLY A 31 -5.33 5.62 28.55
C GLY A 31 -3.80 5.57 28.61
N GLU A 32 -3.14 4.91 27.67
CA GLU A 32 -1.70 5.04 27.51
C GLU A 32 -1.37 6.45 27.01
N PRO A 33 -0.52 7.23 27.71
CA PRO A 33 -0.19 8.58 27.27
C PRO A 33 0.66 8.52 26.00
N ARG A 34 0.13 9.07 24.91
CA ARG A 34 0.82 9.26 23.64
C ARG A 34 0.62 10.70 23.18
N GLU A 35 1.61 11.25 22.53
CA GLU A 35 1.41 12.47 21.74
C GLU A 35 0.49 12.16 20.57
N LEU A 36 -0.58 12.92 20.40
CA LEU A 36 -1.56 12.71 19.35
C LEU A 36 -1.19 13.54 18.11
N ALA A 37 -1.14 12.92 16.96
CA ALA A 37 -0.86 13.56 15.68
C ALA A 37 -1.90 13.16 14.64
N VAL A 38 -2.23 14.08 13.74
CA VAL A 38 -3.04 13.79 12.55
C VAL A 38 -2.11 13.73 11.35
N PHE A 39 -2.19 12.66 10.58
CA PHE A 39 -1.41 12.54 9.36
C PHE A 39 -2.05 13.36 8.25
N GLU A 40 -1.43 14.51 7.94
CA GLU A 40 -1.86 15.37 6.84
C GLU A 40 -1.10 15.02 5.56
N PRO A 41 -1.80 14.84 4.43
CA PRO A 41 -1.17 14.46 3.15
C PRO A 41 -0.14 15.47 2.60
N GLY A 42 0.01 16.62 3.24
CA GLY A 42 0.92 17.70 2.88
C GLY A 42 2.35 17.56 3.42
N ASP A 43 2.57 16.71 4.41
CA ASP A 43 3.86 16.57 5.07
C ASP A 43 4.89 15.88 4.16
N ASP A 44 5.97 16.60 3.86
CA ASP A 44 6.99 16.14 2.93
C ASP A 44 7.74 14.91 3.46
N GLY A 45 7.50 13.77 2.79
CA GLY A 45 8.32 12.57 2.93
C GLY A 45 8.18 11.80 4.24
N ARG A 46 7.30 12.19 5.16
CA ARG A 46 7.09 11.45 6.40
C ARG A 46 6.34 10.15 6.14
N THR A 47 6.94 9.07 6.60
CA THR A 47 6.35 7.74 6.66
C THR A 47 5.99 7.45 8.10
N ILE A 48 4.78 6.97 8.36
CA ILE A 48 4.35 6.50 9.67
C ILE A 48 4.39 5.00 9.66
N LEU A 49 5.20 4.42 10.52
CA LEU A 49 5.27 2.98 10.75
C LEU A 49 4.73 2.70 12.16
N GLY A 50 3.81 1.76 12.29
CA GLY A 50 3.23 1.44 13.59
C GLY A 50 2.20 0.31 13.52
N ARG A 51 1.59 0.01 14.67
CA ARG A 51 0.50 -0.95 14.74
C ARG A 51 -0.87 -0.26 14.63
N VAL A 52 -1.81 -0.93 14.04
CA VAL A 52 -3.22 -0.50 14.03
C VAL A 52 -3.79 -0.66 15.43
N ALA A 53 -3.98 0.45 16.14
CA ALA A 53 -4.58 0.46 17.48
C ALA A 53 -6.12 0.43 17.40
N ALA A 54 -6.70 1.14 16.43
CA ALA A 54 -8.12 1.13 16.14
C ALA A 54 -8.39 1.47 14.67
N LYS A 55 -9.58 1.14 14.20
CA LYS A 55 -10.10 1.48 12.87
C LYS A 55 -11.60 1.71 12.91
N GLY A 56 -12.13 2.47 11.97
CA GLY A 56 -13.56 2.74 11.88
C GLY A 56 -13.89 3.58 10.66
N LEU A 57 -15.17 3.94 10.53
CA LEU A 57 -15.67 4.87 9.51
C LEU A 57 -15.59 6.29 10.05
N ALA A 58 -14.95 7.18 9.30
CA ALA A 58 -14.86 8.61 9.60
C ALA A 58 -16.07 9.36 9.02
N ASP A 59 -16.58 8.90 7.88
CA ASP A 59 -17.70 9.48 7.17
C ASP A 59 -18.54 8.35 6.57
N GLU A 60 -19.70 8.11 7.18
CA GLU A 60 -20.65 7.07 6.73
C GLU A 60 -21.26 7.39 5.36
N LEU A 61 -21.37 8.69 5.00
CA LEU A 61 -21.95 9.11 3.73
C LEU A 61 -21.01 8.86 2.54
N HIS A 62 -19.69 8.80 2.78
CA HIS A 62 -18.68 8.64 1.75
C HIS A 62 -17.86 7.36 1.91
N ASP A 63 -18.24 6.44 2.81
CA ASP A 63 -17.53 5.19 3.12
C ASP A 63 -16.03 5.38 3.38
N ARG A 64 -15.65 6.52 3.99
CA ARG A 64 -14.25 6.81 4.31
C ARG A 64 -13.89 6.22 5.65
N GLY A 65 -12.91 5.33 5.63
CA GLY A 65 -12.33 4.75 6.82
C GLY A 65 -11.23 5.60 7.45
N TYR A 66 -10.89 5.26 8.68
CA TYR A 66 -9.70 5.76 9.36
C TYR A 66 -8.96 4.63 10.07
N LEU A 67 -7.68 4.86 10.30
CA LEU A 67 -6.86 4.07 11.22
C LEU A 67 -6.31 4.98 12.31
N VAL A 68 -6.23 4.46 13.53
CA VAL A 68 -5.37 5.01 14.58
C VAL A 68 -4.14 4.12 14.66
N ILE A 69 -2.97 4.68 14.37
CA ILE A 69 -1.71 3.96 14.33
C ILE A 69 -0.88 4.37 15.54
N ASP A 70 -0.55 3.41 16.40
CA ASP A 70 0.44 3.56 17.48
C ASP A 70 1.83 3.46 16.85
N GLY A 71 2.48 4.60 16.64
CA GLY A 71 3.70 4.71 15.86
C GLY A 71 4.93 4.22 16.62
N VAL A 72 5.91 3.72 15.87
CA VAL A 72 7.25 3.38 16.42
C VAL A 72 8.00 4.61 16.91
N ASP A 73 7.55 5.81 16.55
CA ASP A 73 8.04 7.11 17.02
C ASP A 73 7.49 7.53 18.39
N GLY A 74 6.63 6.69 19.00
CA GLY A 74 6.00 6.94 20.28
C GLY A 74 4.78 7.85 20.25
N LYS A 75 4.28 8.20 19.05
CA LYS A 75 3.07 9.00 18.84
C LYS A 75 1.90 8.12 18.38
N ALA A 76 0.69 8.59 18.66
CA ALA A 76 -0.51 8.03 18.05
C ALA A 76 -0.90 8.90 16.85
N HIS A 77 -1.08 8.28 15.69
CA HIS A 77 -1.41 8.96 14.45
C HIS A 77 -2.81 8.61 13.99
N TYR A 78 -3.63 9.62 13.72
CA TYR A 78 -4.88 9.45 12.99
C TYR A 78 -4.61 9.53 11.50
N VAL A 79 -5.01 8.51 10.77
CA VAL A 79 -4.80 8.39 9.32
C VAL A 79 -6.14 8.18 8.64
N ALA A 80 -6.57 9.16 7.85
CA ALA A 80 -7.76 9.03 7.01
C ALA A 80 -7.41 8.17 5.79
N LEU A 81 -8.22 7.14 5.53
CA LEU A 81 -8.05 6.24 4.40
C LEU A 81 -8.67 6.80 3.12
N ASN A 82 -8.19 6.31 1.99
CA ASN A 82 -8.84 6.55 0.72
C ASN A 82 -10.18 5.79 0.64
N ALA A 83 -11.12 6.29 -0.16
CA ALA A 83 -12.41 5.63 -0.39
C ALA A 83 -12.32 4.22 -1.03
N ARG A 84 -11.12 3.82 -1.50
CA ARG A 84 -10.86 2.50 -2.09
C ARG A 84 -10.24 1.51 -1.11
N ASP A 85 -9.83 2.00 0.05
CA ASP A 85 -9.15 1.17 1.05
C ASP A 85 -10.21 0.49 1.92
N GLU A 86 -10.24 -0.83 1.87
CA GLU A 86 -11.14 -1.62 2.68
C GLU A 86 -10.56 -1.80 4.09
N LEU A 87 -11.29 -1.40 5.11
CA LEU A 87 -10.91 -1.57 6.52
C LEU A 87 -10.58 -3.01 6.91
N ALA A 88 -11.19 -3.99 6.22
CA ALA A 88 -10.94 -5.41 6.44
C ALA A 88 -9.47 -5.79 6.24
N ASN A 89 -8.77 -5.09 5.33
CA ASN A 89 -7.36 -5.35 5.01
C ASN A 89 -6.39 -4.96 6.14
N TYR A 90 -6.85 -4.19 7.13
CA TYR A 90 -6.02 -3.68 8.23
C TYR A 90 -6.55 -4.20 9.58
N PRO A 91 -6.24 -5.44 9.98
CA PRO A 91 -6.66 -5.97 11.28
C PRO A 91 -6.04 -5.16 12.44
N THR A 92 -6.76 -5.04 13.54
CA THR A 92 -6.21 -4.45 14.77
C THR A 92 -5.01 -5.26 15.25
N GLY A 93 -3.93 -4.59 15.65
CA GLY A 93 -2.64 -5.20 16.01
C GLY A 93 -1.70 -5.44 14.81
N ALA A 94 -2.19 -5.35 13.57
CA ALA A 94 -1.35 -5.45 12.38
C ALA A 94 -0.33 -4.30 12.32
N VAL A 95 0.82 -4.56 11.73
CA VAL A 95 1.85 -3.53 11.47
C VAL A 95 1.64 -2.97 10.07
N VAL A 96 1.53 -1.66 10.00
CA VAL A 96 1.29 -0.92 8.76
C VAL A 96 2.29 0.22 8.60
N GLU A 97 2.52 0.59 7.35
CA GLU A 97 3.25 1.79 6.96
C GLU A 97 2.31 2.71 6.19
N ALA A 98 2.06 3.90 6.72
CA ALA A 98 1.31 4.94 6.05
C ALA A 98 2.28 5.96 5.46
N ARG A 99 2.08 6.26 4.17
CA ARG A 99 2.88 7.23 3.43
C ARG A 99 1.99 8.06 2.52
N ARG A 100 2.53 9.13 2.01
CA ARG A 100 1.87 9.94 0.99
C ARG A 100 1.66 9.10 -0.29
N SER A 101 0.43 9.11 -0.84
CA SER A 101 0.09 8.32 -2.02
C SER A 101 0.14 9.10 -3.33
N ALA A 102 0.17 10.42 -3.27
CA ALA A 102 0.10 11.24 -4.47
C ALA A 102 1.50 11.59 -4.97
N ASP A 103 1.97 10.84 -5.96
CA ASP A 103 3.11 11.24 -6.78
C ASP A 103 2.69 12.29 -7.80
N VAL A 104 3.64 13.16 -8.17
CA VAL A 104 3.42 14.11 -9.27
C VAL A 104 3.15 13.33 -10.56
N ARG A 105 2.00 13.56 -11.17
CA ARG A 105 1.65 12.87 -12.44
C ARG A 105 2.61 13.26 -13.55
N ALA A 106 2.98 12.29 -14.38
CA ALA A 106 3.77 12.54 -15.59
C ALA A 106 3.10 13.59 -16.50
N ALA A 107 1.75 13.56 -16.59
CA ALA A 107 1.00 14.56 -17.36
C ALA A 107 1.23 15.98 -16.86
N ASP A 108 1.22 16.21 -15.53
CA ASP A 108 1.43 17.54 -14.93
C ASP A 108 2.87 18.04 -15.16
N LYS A 109 3.86 17.14 -15.06
CA LYS A 109 5.26 17.45 -15.41
C LYS A 109 5.42 17.83 -16.88
N ASN A 110 4.79 17.06 -17.78
CA ASN A 110 4.86 17.30 -19.21
C ASN A 110 4.17 18.60 -19.62
N ILE A 111 2.99 18.89 -19.04
CA ILE A 111 2.27 20.15 -19.29
C ILE A 111 3.13 21.32 -18.84
N ALA A 112 3.70 21.28 -17.63
CA ALA A 112 4.56 22.34 -17.13
C ALA A 112 5.83 22.54 -17.95
N ALA A 113 6.46 21.44 -18.40
CA ALA A 113 7.68 21.47 -19.23
C ALA A 113 7.43 22.03 -20.63
N LEU A 114 6.21 21.89 -21.17
CA LEU A 114 5.82 22.37 -22.51
C LEU A 114 5.16 23.76 -22.47
N ALA A 115 4.83 24.25 -21.27
CA ALA A 115 4.32 25.60 -21.13
C ALA A 115 5.43 26.64 -21.35
N SER A 116 5.11 27.70 -22.11
CA SER A 116 5.97 28.86 -22.28
C SER A 116 5.23 30.09 -21.78
N ASP A 117 5.86 30.88 -20.94
CA ASP A 117 5.27 32.08 -20.30
C ASP A 117 3.92 31.78 -19.59
N GLY A 118 3.84 30.61 -18.94
CA GLY A 118 2.63 30.17 -18.25
C GLY A 118 1.50 29.73 -19.20
N LEU A 119 1.77 29.56 -20.48
CA LEU A 119 0.79 29.15 -21.49
C LEU A 119 1.16 27.77 -22.08
N TYR A 120 0.26 26.82 -21.94
CA TYR A 120 0.36 25.51 -22.58
C TYR A 120 -0.52 25.48 -23.84
N ARG A 121 0.05 24.97 -24.97
CA ARG A 121 -0.59 24.86 -26.27
C ARG A 121 -0.68 23.42 -26.72
N THR A 122 -1.88 22.96 -27.05
CA THR A 122 -2.14 21.58 -27.49
C THR A 122 -1.56 21.27 -28.86
N ASP A 123 -1.58 22.25 -29.79
CA ASP A 123 -0.98 22.13 -31.13
C ASP A 123 0.54 21.96 -31.07
N HIS A 124 1.22 22.74 -30.22
CA HIS A 124 2.65 22.61 -29.98
C HIS A 124 3.00 21.24 -29.38
N HIS A 125 2.23 20.80 -28.37
CA HIS A 125 2.44 19.47 -27.80
C HIS A 125 2.22 18.36 -28.83
N LEU A 126 1.20 18.47 -29.70
CA LEU A 126 0.93 17.49 -30.74
C LEU A 126 2.10 17.40 -31.75
N ALA A 127 2.64 18.54 -32.15
CA ALA A 127 3.79 18.58 -33.06
C ALA A 127 5.02 17.89 -32.46
N ILE A 128 5.29 18.12 -31.16
CA ILE A 128 6.39 17.45 -30.43
C ILE A 128 6.12 15.94 -30.32
N ALA A 129 4.91 15.54 -29.94
CA ALA A 129 4.54 14.13 -29.81
C ALA A 129 4.61 13.37 -31.15
N GLN A 130 4.29 14.02 -32.25
CA GLN A 130 4.45 13.46 -33.60
C GLN A 130 5.93 13.31 -34.00
N GLY A 131 6.78 14.28 -33.64
CA GLY A 131 8.22 14.21 -33.86
C GLY A 131 8.95 13.15 -33.03
N GLN A 132 8.38 12.77 -31.89
CA GLN A 132 8.91 11.75 -30.95
C GLN A 132 8.11 10.45 -30.99
N ALA A 133 7.43 10.15 -32.11
CA ALA A 133 6.50 9.02 -32.22
C ALA A 133 7.16 7.69 -31.77
N VAL A 134 6.63 7.11 -30.68
CA VAL A 134 7.00 5.79 -30.19
C VAL A 134 6.04 4.76 -30.79
N PRO A 135 6.53 3.66 -31.38
CA PRO A 135 5.66 2.62 -31.93
C PRO A 135 4.62 2.14 -30.89
N GLY A 136 3.33 2.18 -31.26
CA GLY A 136 2.23 1.76 -30.42
C GLY A 136 1.61 2.85 -29.53
N ARG A 137 2.05 4.11 -29.61
CA ARG A 137 1.40 5.26 -28.95
C ARG A 137 0.87 6.25 -29.99
N ASP A 138 -0.42 6.52 -29.95
CA ASP A 138 -1.05 7.57 -30.76
C ASP A 138 -0.75 8.96 -30.17
N PRO A 139 -0.05 9.86 -30.88
CA PRO A 139 0.24 11.21 -30.41
C PRO A 139 -1.04 12.02 -30.06
N GLN A 140 -2.12 11.82 -30.78
CA GLN A 140 -3.40 12.48 -30.51
C GLN A 140 -4.00 12.03 -29.17
N GLU A 141 -3.91 10.73 -28.85
CA GLU A 141 -4.39 10.18 -27.59
C GLU A 141 -3.56 10.69 -26.40
N VAL A 142 -2.25 10.86 -26.57
CA VAL A 142 -1.38 11.48 -25.57
C VAL A 142 -1.84 12.89 -25.24
N VAL A 143 -2.03 13.75 -26.26
CA VAL A 143 -2.50 15.13 -26.05
C VAL A 143 -3.91 15.15 -25.46
N ALA A 144 -4.82 14.31 -25.95
CA ALA A 144 -6.18 14.21 -25.40
C ALA A 144 -6.19 13.82 -23.91
N SER A 145 -5.27 12.96 -23.49
CA SER A 145 -5.12 12.61 -22.06
C SER A 145 -4.71 13.81 -21.21
N HIS A 146 -3.81 14.65 -21.73
CA HIS A 146 -3.37 15.89 -21.05
C HIS A 146 -4.50 16.94 -21.00
N VAL A 147 -5.28 17.06 -22.07
CA VAL A 147 -6.47 17.93 -22.09
C VAL A 147 -7.51 17.48 -21.06
N ARG A 148 -7.79 16.18 -20.95
CA ARG A 148 -8.67 15.64 -19.88
C ARG A 148 -8.15 16.00 -18.48
N ARG A 149 -6.83 15.96 -18.28
CA ARG A 149 -6.21 16.39 -17.03
C ARG A 149 -6.40 17.89 -16.77
N LEU A 150 -6.13 18.74 -17.75
CA LEU A 150 -6.33 20.17 -17.68
C LEU A 150 -7.79 20.55 -17.36
N GLU A 151 -8.76 19.88 -17.96
CA GLU A 151 -10.18 20.10 -17.65
C GLU A 151 -10.52 19.71 -16.20
N ALA A 152 -9.90 18.65 -15.64
CA ALA A 152 -10.09 18.31 -14.25
C ALA A 152 -9.50 19.38 -13.29
N LEU A 153 -8.31 19.88 -13.60
CA LEU A 153 -7.63 20.93 -12.84
C LEU A 153 -8.33 22.31 -13.00
N ARG A 154 -8.93 22.58 -14.15
CA ARG A 154 -9.75 23.79 -14.36
C ARG A 154 -10.98 23.82 -13.46
N ARG A 155 -11.66 22.69 -13.31
CA ARG A 155 -12.81 22.59 -12.38
C ARG A 155 -12.42 22.83 -10.93
N ALA A 156 -11.15 22.61 -10.59
CA ALA A 156 -10.58 22.91 -9.28
C ALA A 156 -9.99 24.33 -9.17
N GLY A 157 -10.05 25.14 -10.24
CA GLY A 157 -9.53 26.50 -10.24
C GLY A 157 -8.01 26.60 -10.30
N ILE A 158 -7.31 25.51 -10.65
CA ILE A 158 -5.83 25.45 -10.70
C ILE A 158 -5.29 25.97 -12.05
N VAL A 159 -6.00 25.68 -13.13
CA VAL A 159 -5.65 26.15 -14.49
C VAL A 159 -6.85 26.87 -15.12
N GLU A 160 -6.59 27.70 -16.13
CA GLU A 160 -7.62 28.44 -16.86
C GLU A 160 -7.56 28.11 -18.36
N ARG A 161 -8.71 27.90 -18.98
CA ARG A 161 -8.81 27.75 -20.44
C ARG A 161 -8.98 29.14 -21.04
N VAL A 162 -7.96 29.63 -21.74
CA VAL A 162 -7.94 30.98 -22.34
C VAL A 162 -8.65 30.97 -23.70
N ALA A 163 -8.38 29.93 -24.50
CA ALA A 163 -8.99 29.73 -25.81
C ALA A 163 -9.01 28.23 -26.16
N GLU A 164 -9.53 27.88 -27.31
CA GLU A 164 -9.44 26.49 -27.79
C GLU A 164 -7.98 26.09 -27.98
N GLY A 165 -7.58 24.98 -27.33
CA GLY A 165 -6.21 24.50 -27.36
C GLY A 165 -5.19 25.34 -26.57
N LEU A 166 -5.61 26.42 -25.88
CA LEU A 166 -4.74 27.32 -25.12
C LEU A 166 -5.13 27.37 -23.65
N TRP A 167 -4.18 27.04 -22.77
CA TRP A 167 -4.37 26.96 -21.33
C TRP A 167 -3.34 27.79 -20.58
N LYS A 168 -3.81 28.55 -19.61
CA LYS A 168 -2.95 29.22 -18.66
C LYS A 168 -2.68 28.26 -17.49
N VAL A 169 -1.43 27.99 -17.21
CA VAL A 169 -0.98 27.03 -16.19
C VAL A 169 0.00 27.70 -15.24
N PRO A 170 -0.07 27.43 -13.93
CA PRO A 170 0.88 27.96 -12.97
C PRO A 170 2.25 27.29 -13.10
N ASP A 171 3.31 27.97 -12.71
CA ASP A 171 4.68 27.45 -12.76
C ASP A 171 4.87 26.21 -11.86
N ASP A 172 4.13 26.14 -10.75
CA ASP A 172 4.11 25.03 -9.81
C ASP A 172 2.99 24.03 -10.07
N LEU A 173 2.49 23.94 -11.33
CA LEU A 173 1.43 23.01 -11.74
C LEU A 173 1.64 21.57 -11.24
N PRO A 174 2.85 20.97 -11.29
CA PRO A 174 3.08 19.63 -10.80
C PRO A 174 2.73 19.47 -9.31
N GLU A 175 3.07 20.46 -8.50
CA GLU A 175 2.79 20.45 -7.06
C GLU A 175 1.30 20.70 -6.76
N GLN A 176 0.67 21.67 -7.44
CA GLN A 176 -0.76 21.92 -7.30
C GLN A 176 -1.60 20.74 -7.77
N GLY A 177 -1.21 20.10 -8.88
CA GLY A 177 -1.85 18.87 -9.37
C GLY A 177 -1.73 17.72 -8.39
N ARG A 178 -0.57 17.57 -7.74
CA ARG A 178 -0.34 16.60 -6.69
C ARG A 178 -1.24 16.85 -5.48
N ARG A 179 -1.34 18.10 -5.01
CA ARG A 179 -2.24 18.47 -3.90
C ARG A 179 -3.71 18.20 -4.23
N TYR A 180 -4.12 18.52 -5.45
CA TYR A 180 -5.47 18.22 -5.94
C TYR A 180 -5.78 16.72 -5.91
N ASP A 181 -4.85 15.89 -6.38
CA ASP A 181 -5.02 14.44 -6.33
C ASP A 181 -5.03 13.92 -4.88
N ALA A 182 -4.16 14.45 -4.02
CA ALA A 182 -4.12 14.11 -2.60
C ALA A 182 -5.45 14.42 -1.89
N GLN A 183 -6.02 15.58 -2.11
CA GLN A 183 -7.31 15.98 -1.52
C GLN A 183 -8.47 15.10 -2.03
N ARG A 184 -8.44 14.73 -3.30
CA ARG A 184 -9.53 13.99 -3.94
C ARG A 184 -9.47 12.48 -3.70
N LEU A 185 -8.27 11.92 -3.55
CA LEU A 185 -8.01 10.50 -3.36
C LEU A 185 -7.72 10.13 -1.90
N GLY A 186 -7.74 11.11 -0.97
CA GLY A 186 -7.37 10.94 0.42
C GLY A 186 -5.87 11.05 0.69
N GLY A 187 -5.02 11.07 -0.34
CA GLY A 187 -3.60 11.40 -0.27
C GLY A 187 -2.69 10.46 0.51
N VAL A 188 -3.22 9.37 1.07
CA VAL A 188 -2.49 8.40 1.89
C VAL A 188 -2.52 7.03 1.23
N ALA A 189 -1.38 6.37 1.16
CA ALA A 189 -1.26 4.94 0.88
C ALA A 189 -0.87 4.23 2.16
N VAL A 190 -1.60 3.20 2.52
CA VAL A 190 -1.28 2.34 3.66
C VAL A 190 -0.86 0.97 3.14
N GLU A 191 0.35 0.56 3.51
CA GLU A 191 0.91 -0.74 3.18
C GLU A 191 0.88 -1.64 4.41
N LEU A 192 0.31 -2.82 4.28
CA LEU A 192 0.33 -3.84 5.31
C LEU A 192 1.71 -4.51 5.35
N LYS A 193 2.49 -4.27 6.40
CA LYS A 193 3.79 -4.91 6.62
C LYS A 193 3.67 -6.27 7.27
N SER A 194 2.72 -6.43 8.18
CA SER A 194 2.35 -7.72 8.77
C SER A 194 0.91 -7.69 9.28
N HIS A 195 0.15 -8.71 8.98
CA HIS A 195 -1.18 -8.91 9.54
C HIS A 195 -1.14 -9.47 10.98
N LEU A 196 0.04 -9.97 11.40
CA LEU A 196 0.23 -10.51 12.74
C LEU A 196 0.62 -9.43 13.74
N PRO A 197 0.01 -9.45 14.94
CA PRO A 197 0.49 -8.65 16.05
C PRO A 197 1.95 -8.97 16.39
N ILE A 198 2.67 -7.98 16.94
CA ILE A 198 4.11 -8.06 17.20
C ILE A 198 4.49 -9.25 18.08
N GLU A 199 3.66 -9.56 19.08
CA GLU A 199 3.88 -10.66 20.02
C GLU A 199 3.84 -12.03 19.32
N ARG A 200 2.98 -12.17 18.32
CA ARG A 200 2.91 -13.37 17.49
C ARG A 200 4.09 -13.49 16.54
N GLN A 201 4.55 -12.37 15.99
CA GLN A 201 5.71 -12.37 15.10
C GLN A 201 6.98 -12.86 15.78
N ALA A 202 7.11 -12.63 17.10
CA ALA A 202 8.31 -12.99 17.86
C ALA A 202 8.62 -14.50 17.81
N ARG A 203 7.60 -15.38 17.76
CA ARG A 203 7.82 -16.84 17.88
C ARG A 203 7.16 -17.68 16.80
N VAL A 204 6.61 -17.08 15.75
CA VAL A 204 5.97 -17.82 14.65
C VAL A 204 7.01 -18.39 13.67
N ILE A 205 6.72 -19.57 13.10
CA ILE A 205 7.50 -20.08 11.96
C ILE A 205 6.99 -19.36 10.71
N GLY A 206 7.88 -18.61 10.06
CA GLY A 206 7.60 -17.83 8.87
C GLY A 206 8.43 -16.54 8.85
N ALA A 207 8.60 -15.96 7.67
CA ALA A 207 9.26 -14.68 7.51
C ALA A 207 8.31 -13.54 7.94
N THR A 208 8.70 -12.77 8.93
CA THR A 208 7.88 -11.71 9.51
C THR A 208 8.50 -10.33 9.27
N TRP A 209 7.75 -9.28 9.59
CA TRP A 209 8.27 -7.92 9.58
C TRP A 209 9.41 -7.74 10.60
N LEU A 210 9.39 -8.45 11.76
CA LEU A 210 10.49 -8.42 12.73
C LEU A 210 11.82 -8.93 12.14
N ASP A 211 11.78 -9.92 11.27
CA ASP A 211 12.99 -10.41 10.58
C ASP A 211 13.58 -9.34 9.67
N GLN A 212 12.73 -8.58 8.98
CA GLN A 212 13.16 -7.44 8.17
C GLN A 212 13.79 -6.35 9.04
N GLN A 213 13.21 -6.08 10.22
CA GLN A 213 13.78 -5.12 11.18
C GLN A 213 15.13 -5.60 11.72
N LEU A 214 15.27 -6.88 12.05
CA LEU A 214 16.56 -7.46 12.47
C LEU A 214 17.64 -7.32 11.40
N ILE A 215 17.31 -7.59 10.13
CA ILE A 215 18.24 -7.44 9.00
C ILE A 215 18.59 -5.96 8.78
N GLY A 216 17.62 -5.05 8.91
CA GLY A 216 17.78 -3.60 8.76
C GLY A 216 18.42 -2.91 9.95
N GLY A 217 18.71 -3.63 11.06
CA GLY A 217 19.31 -3.09 12.26
C GLY A 217 18.38 -2.23 13.12
N GLY A 218 17.06 -2.29 12.91
CA GLY A 218 16.06 -1.59 13.75
C GLY A 218 16.15 -0.06 13.68
N SER A 219 16.59 0.49 12.55
CA SER A 219 16.71 1.94 12.40
C SER A 219 15.34 2.63 12.47
N GLY A 220 15.26 3.76 13.17
CA GLY A 220 14.03 4.57 13.27
C GLY A 220 13.05 4.13 14.37
N LEU A 221 13.41 3.11 15.19
CA LEU A 221 12.58 2.68 16.31
C LEU A 221 12.82 3.60 17.51
N GLY A 222 11.74 4.18 18.05
CA GLY A 222 11.78 4.93 19.30
C GLY A 222 11.98 4.02 20.52
N ASN A 223 12.36 4.63 21.65
CA ASN A 223 12.54 3.92 22.93
C ASN A 223 11.28 3.96 23.81
N LEU A 224 10.19 4.51 23.32
CA LEU A 224 8.92 4.66 24.03
C LEU A 224 7.78 4.03 23.23
N GLY A 225 6.73 3.63 23.93
CA GLY A 225 5.52 3.12 23.32
C GLY A 225 5.76 1.90 22.45
N PHE A 226 5.11 1.85 21.29
CA PHE A 226 5.22 0.71 20.38
C PHE A 226 6.65 0.47 19.88
N GLY A 227 7.46 1.53 19.72
CA GLY A 227 8.88 1.37 19.36
C GLY A 227 9.67 0.56 20.38
N SER A 228 9.42 0.78 21.68
CA SER A 228 10.02 -0.03 22.76
C SER A 228 9.57 -1.48 22.74
N GLU A 229 8.27 -1.71 22.49
CA GLU A 229 7.71 -3.07 22.35
C GLU A 229 8.33 -3.81 21.16
N VAL A 230 8.54 -3.13 20.02
CA VAL A 230 9.23 -3.69 18.86
C VAL A 230 10.66 -4.07 19.18
N ASN A 231 11.40 -3.22 19.89
CA ASN A 231 12.77 -3.53 20.32
C ASN A 231 12.82 -4.80 21.19
N GLN A 232 11.88 -4.95 22.13
CA GLN A 232 11.76 -6.14 22.95
C GLN A 232 11.39 -7.38 22.11
N ALA A 233 10.43 -7.25 21.21
CA ALA A 233 10.02 -8.34 20.32
C ALA A 233 11.15 -8.78 19.37
N MET A 234 11.98 -7.85 18.90
CA MET A 234 13.18 -8.17 18.12
C MET A 234 14.18 -9.02 18.90
N GLN A 235 14.38 -8.75 20.21
CA GLN A 235 15.23 -9.57 21.04
C GLN A 235 14.68 -11.00 21.19
N GLN A 236 13.37 -11.12 21.47
CA GLN A 236 12.69 -12.42 21.54
C GLN A 236 12.74 -13.17 20.20
N ARG A 237 12.61 -12.44 19.08
CA ARG A 237 12.74 -13.02 17.75
C ARG A 237 14.12 -13.55 17.47
N ALA A 238 15.16 -12.81 17.84
CA ALA A 238 16.55 -13.23 17.69
C ALA A 238 16.84 -14.51 18.50
N GLU A 239 16.31 -14.63 19.72
CA GLU A 239 16.42 -15.83 20.55
C GLU A 239 15.71 -17.02 19.86
N PHE A 240 14.48 -16.82 19.41
CA PHE A 240 13.74 -17.85 18.68
C PHE A 240 14.47 -18.30 17.41
N LEU A 241 15.06 -17.38 16.63
CA LEU A 241 15.83 -17.73 15.45
C LEU A 241 17.10 -18.54 15.81
N ALA A 242 17.73 -18.25 16.93
CA ALA A 242 18.87 -19.03 17.44
C ALA A 242 18.42 -20.46 17.83
N GLU A 243 17.29 -20.60 18.51
CA GLU A 243 16.68 -21.91 18.83
C GLU A 243 16.39 -22.71 17.54
N GLN A 244 16.03 -22.04 16.46
CA GLN A 244 15.74 -22.64 15.15
C GLN A 244 16.99 -22.90 14.29
N GLY A 245 18.18 -22.57 14.78
CA GLY A 245 19.45 -22.69 14.03
C GLY A 245 19.58 -21.68 12.89
N LEU A 246 18.84 -20.59 12.92
CA LEU A 246 18.82 -19.53 11.88
C LEU A 246 19.53 -18.25 12.33
N ALA A 247 20.03 -18.21 13.56
CA ALA A 247 20.86 -17.14 14.08
C ALA A 247 21.92 -17.69 15.01
N GLU A 248 23.04 -17.00 15.13
CA GLU A 248 24.12 -17.28 16.09
C GLU A 248 24.38 -16.05 16.95
N ARG A 249 24.44 -16.21 18.27
CA ARG A 249 24.78 -15.12 19.17
C ARG A 249 26.28 -15.10 19.44
N ARG A 250 26.93 -14.00 19.06
CA ARG A 250 28.37 -13.76 19.34
C ARG A 250 28.49 -12.52 20.22
N GLY A 251 28.53 -12.73 21.53
CA GLY A 251 28.51 -11.64 22.52
C GLY A 251 27.21 -10.85 22.45
N GLN A 252 27.30 -9.56 22.12
CA GLN A 252 26.12 -8.68 21.96
C GLN A 252 25.59 -8.63 20.53
N ARG A 253 26.23 -9.30 19.56
CA ARG A 253 25.80 -9.32 18.17
C ARG A 253 25.04 -10.60 17.84
N VAL A 254 23.99 -10.45 17.05
CA VAL A 254 23.25 -11.55 16.46
C VAL A 254 23.64 -11.65 14.98
N ILE A 255 24.15 -12.82 14.58
CA ILE A 255 24.50 -13.11 13.20
C ILE A 255 23.38 -13.95 12.61
N LEU A 256 22.68 -13.40 11.62
CA LEU A 256 21.56 -14.05 10.96
C LEU A 256 22.05 -14.91 9.79
N ALA A 257 21.34 -16.00 9.50
CA ALA A 257 21.61 -16.82 8.32
C ALA A 257 21.44 -16.00 7.04
N ARG A 258 22.30 -16.23 6.03
CA ARG A 258 22.31 -15.46 4.78
C ARG A 258 20.98 -15.46 4.02
N ASN A 259 20.26 -16.58 4.05
CA ASN A 259 19.00 -16.80 3.36
C ASN A 259 17.81 -16.87 4.33
N LEU A 260 17.90 -16.16 5.45
CA LEU A 260 16.93 -16.22 6.56
C LEU A 260 15.48 -16.13 6.08
N LEU A 261 15.13 -15.07 5.33
CA LEU A 261 13.75 -14.82 4.91
C LEU A 261 13.23 -15.91 3.95
N ALA A 262 14.07 -16.40 3.05
CA ALA A 262 13.70 -17.49 2.15
C ALA A 262 13.46 -18.77 2.94
N THR A 263 14.37 -19.15 3.83
CA THR A 263 14.24 -20.36 4.66
C THR A 263 13.00 -20.33 5.55
N LEU A 264 12.70 -19.16 6.17
CA LEU A 264 11.50 -19.01 6.99
C LEU A 264 10.22 -19.09 6.16
N ARG A 265 10.20 -18.50 4.97
CA ARG A 265 9.08 -18.58 4.04
C ARG A 265 8.84 -20.03 3.60
N ASP A 266 9.90 -20.74 3.21
CA ASP A 266 9.79 -22.14 2.78
C ASP A 266 9.23 -23.03 3.90
N ARG A 267 9.70 -22.87 5.14
CA ARG A 267 9.19 -23.59 6.31
C ARG A 267 7.69 -23.33 6.56
N ASP A 268 7.27 -22.06 6.41
CA ASP A 268 5.88 -21.62 6.57
C ASP A 268 4.99 -22.24 5.49
N VAL A 269 5.42 -22.16 4.23
CA VAL A 269 4.72 -22.76 3.07
C VAL A 269 4.61 -24.27 3.20
N ILE A 270 5.70 -24.96 3.57
CA ILE A 270 5.71 -26.43 3.75
C ILE A 270 4.72 -26.83 4.86
N ARG A 271 4.69 -26.09 5.97
CA ARG A 271 3.74 -26.34 7.06
C ARG A 271 2.30 -26.18 6.59
N ALA A 272 1.98 -25.03 5.96
CA ALA A 272 0.64 -24.79 5.44
C ALA A 272 0.24 -25.82 4.36
N ALA A 273 1.18 -26.21 3.51
CA ALA A 273 0.93 -27.23 2.50
C ALA A 273 0.61 -28.59 3.11
N LYS A 274 1.27 -28.97 4.19
CA LYS A 274 0.97 -30.21 4.93
C LYS A 274 -0.46 -30.20 5.49
N ASP A 275 -0.87 -29.08 6.07
CA ASP A 275 -2.22 -28.93 6.61
C ASP A 275 -3.27 -29.04 5.49
N ILE A 276 -3.04 -28.37 4.35
CA ILE A 276 -3.92 -28.42 3.17
C ILE A 276 -3.95 -29.84 2.57
N ALA A 277 -2.81 -30.50 2.44
CA ALA A 277 -2.75 -31.86 1.93
C ALA A 277 -3.57 -32.84 2.80
N THR A 278 -3.54 -32.64 4.13
CA THR A 278 -4.34 -33.44 5.07
C THR A 278 -5.84 -33.13 4.93
N GLU A 279 -6.19 -31.85 4.70
CA GLU A 279 -7.58 -31.41 4.51
C GLU A 279 -8.18 -31.89 3.18
N THR A 280 -7.39 -31.82 2.10
CA THR A 280 -7.90 -32.01 0.73
C THR A 280 -7.55 -33.35 0.10
N GLY A 281 -6.57 -34.06 0.63
CA GLY A 281 -5.99 -35.27 0.00
C GLY A 281 -5.13 -34.97 -1.23
N LEU A 282 -4.90 -33.71 -1.59
CA LEU A 282 -4.10 -33.30 -2.73
C LEU A 282 -2.60 -33.30 -2.38
N GLU A 283 -1.76 -33.68 -3.32
CA GLU A 283 -0.31 -33.61 -3.17
C GLU A 283 0.20 -32.16 -3.37
N HIS A 284 1.07 -31.71 -2.45
CA HIS A 284 1.74 -30.42 -2.61
C HIS A 284 2.89 -30.50 -3.60
N ARG A 285 2.90 -29.59 -4.59
CA ARG A 285 3.97 -29.43 -5.57
C ARG A 285 4.71 -28.15 -5.32
N LEU A 286 5.99 -28.28 -4.96
CA LEU A 286 6.85 -27.10 -4.76
C LEU A 286 7.03 -26.36 -6.08
N ALA A 287 6.82 -25.06 -6.05
CA ALA A 287 7.11 -24.15 -7.15
C ALA A 287 8.57 -23.70 -7.07
N ALA A 288 9.45 -24.33 -7.85
CA ALA A 288 10.86 -23.95 -7.90
C ALA A 288 11.08 -22.62 -8.63
N ASP A 289 12.20 -21.95 -8.30
CA ASP A 289 12.60 -20.74 -9.01
C ASP A 289 12.84 -21.01 -10.51
N GLY A 290 12.39 -20.11 -11.39
CA GLY A 290 12.38 -20.29 -12.82
C GLY A 290 11.24 -21.19 -13.36
N GLN A 291 10.52 -21.91 -12.51
CA GLN A 291 9.46 -22.82 -12.92
C GLN A 291 8.18 -22.06 -13.27
N ARG A 292 7.51 -22.54 -14.32
CA ARG A 292 6.15 -22.14 -14.67
C ARG A 292 5.15 -22.93 -13.85
N VAL A 293 4.27 -22.25 -13.13
CA VAL A 293 3.17 -22.85 -12.38
C VAL A 293 1.85 -22.49 -13.06
N THR A 294 0.99 -23.48 -13.24
CA THR A 294 -0.33 -23.32 -13.86
C THR A 294 -1.35 -24.11 -13.05
N GLY A 295 -2.49 -23.51 -12.77
CA GLY A 295 -3.57 -24.17 -12.02
C GLY A 295 -4.78 -23.27 -11.85
N ILE A 296 -5.87 -23.85 -11.36
CA ILE A 296 -7.08 -23.11 -11.00
C ILE A 296 -6.83 -22.43 -9.66
N TYR A 297 -6.99 -21.11 -9.61
CA TYR A 297 -6.89 -20.36 -8.35
C TYR A 297 -8.09 -20.67 -7.45
N ARG A 298 -7.87 -21.49 -6.42
CA ARG A 298 -8.92 -21.98 -5.53
C ARG A 298 -9.22 -21.06 -4.37
N ARG A 299 -8.19 -20.60 -3.69
CA ARG A 299 -8.29 -19.71 -2.52
C ARG A 299 -6.98 -18.97 -2.26
N SER A 300 -7.03 -17.89 -1.52
CA SER A 300 -5.85 -17.29 -0.90
C SER A 300 -5.75 -17.69 0.58
N LEU A 301 -4.51 -17.74 1.07
CA LEU A 301 -4.19 -18.05 2.46
C LEU A 301 -3.29 -16.95 3.01
N MET A 302 -3.56 -16.54 4.25
CA MET A 302 -2.72 -15.59 4.96
C MET A 302 -1.78 -16.37 5.88
N LEU A 303 -0.50 -16.46 5.49
CA LEU A 303 0.56 -17.11 6.25
C LEU A 303 1.38 -16.04 6.99
N ALA A 304 2.23 -16.45 7.94
CA ALA A 304 3.12 -15.51 8.64
C ALA A 304 4.03 -14.75 7.66
N SER A 305 4.43 -15.40 6.58
CA SER A 305 5.27 -14.85 5.51
C SER A 305 4.53 -14.02 4.46
N GLY A 306 3.23 -13.78 4.62
CA GLY A 306 2.38 -13.01 3.71
C GLY A 306 1.23 -13.81 3.12
N ARG A 307 0.58 -13.24 2.09
CA ARG A 307 -0.57 -13.85 1.42
C ARG A 307 -0.12 -14.74 0.27
N PHE A 308 -0.66 -15.94 0.19
CA PHE A 308 -0.37 -16.93 -0.84
C PHE A 308 -1.65 -17.34 -1.57
N ALA A 309 -1.51 -17.71 -2.83
CA ALA A 309 -2.56 -18.30 -3.65
C ALA A 309 -2.35 -19.80 -3.78
N MET A 310 -3.42 -20.57 -3.59
CA MET A 310 -3.45 -21.99 -3.86
C MET A 310 -3.89 -22.22 -5.31
N LEU A 311 -3.00 -22.82 -6.11
CA LEU A 311 -3.25 -23.22 -7.49
C LEU A 311 -3.39 -24.73 -7.55
N ASP A 312 -4.53 -25.21 -8.02
CA ASP A 312 -4.87 -26.61 -8.21
C ASP A 312 -4.74 -26.98 -9.70
N ASP A 313 -3.87 -27.92 -10.03
CA ASP A 313 -3.64 -28.41 -11.39
C ASP A 313 -4.43 -29.70 -11.73
N GLY A 314 -5.31 -30.14 -10.83
CA GLY A 314 -6.11 -31.36 -10.95
C GLY A 314 -5.43 -32.63 -10.47
N MET A 315 -4.11 -32.60 -10.26
CA MET A 315 -3.32 -33.75 -9.73
C MET A 315 -2.65 -33.41 -8.39
N GLY A 316 -2.62 -32.11 -8.03
CA GLY A 316 -2.03 -31.60 -6.82
C GLY A 316 -2.25 -30.09 -6.72
N PHE A 317 -1.54 -29.44 -5.80
CA PHE A 317 -1.61 -28.01 -5.64
C PHE A 317 -0.24 -27.39 -5.40
N SER A 318 -0.12 -26.10 -5.74
CA SER A 318 1.04 -25.27 -5.42
C SER A 318 0.61 -24.05 -4.63
N LEU A 319 1.44 -23.62 -3.67
CA LEU A 319 1.29 -22.36 -2.97
C LEU A 319 2.28 -21.34 -3.54
N VAL A 320 1.76 -20.24 -4.07
CA VAL A 320 2.56 -19.20 -4.71
C VAL A 320 2.24 -17.83 -4.11
N PRO A 321 3.18 -16.87 -4.10
CA PRO A 321 2.91 -15.53 -3.60
C PRO A 321 1.70 -14.91 -4.30
N TRP A 322 0.76 -14.40 -3.51
CA TRP A 322 -0.42 -13.73 -4.01
C TRP A 322 -0.09 -12.29 -4.40
N THR A 323 -0.75 -11.78 -5.44
CA THR A 323 -0.68 -10.38 -5.84
C THR A 323 -2.08 -9.85 -6.18
N PRO A 324 -2.34 -8.53 -6.08
CA PRO A 324 -3.67 -7.96 -6.35
C PRO A 324 -4.20 -8.26 -7.76
N VAL A 325 -3.32 -8.49 -8.72
CA VAL A 325 -3.69 -8.74 -10.14
C VAL A 325 -4.51 -10.03 -10.31
N ILE A 326 -4.43 -10.96 -9.37
CA ILE A 326 -5.19 -12.22 -9.42
C ILE A 326 -6.45 -12.22 -8.55
N GLU A 327 -6.76 -11.14 -7.83
CA GLU A 327 -7.92 -11.09 -6.93
C GLU A 327 -9.22 -11.48 -7.65
N GLN A 328 -9.44 -10.92 -8.83
CA GLN A 328 -10.63 -11.17 -9.64
C GLN A 328 -10.58 -12.48 -10.46
N ARG A 329 -9.59 -13.34 -10.21
CA ARG A 329 -9.37 -14.58 -10.94
C ARG A 329 -9.69 -15.86 -10.14
N LEU A 330 -10.37 -15.69 -9.01
CA LEU A 330 -10.81 -16.83 -8.20
C LEU A 330 -11.66 -17.79 -9.06
N GLY A 331 -11.33 -19.08 -9.01
CA GLY A 331 -11.97 -20.11 -9.83
C GLY A 331 -11.46 -20.22 -11.28
N MET A 332 -10.56 -19.31 -11.71
CA MET A 332 -10.03 -19.33 -13.09
C MET A 332 -8.69 -20.05 -13.18
N LEU A 333 -8.42 -20.60 -14.35
CA LEU A 333 -7.10 -21.12 -14.71
C LEU A 333 -6.12 -19.96 -14.92
N ILE A 334 -5.08 -19.90 -14.13
CA ILE A 334 -4.03 -18.88 -14.22
C ILE A 334 -2.67 -19.53 -14.33
N SER A 335 -1.70 -18.81 -14.90
CA SER A 335 -0.32 -19.27 -14.96
C SER A 335 0.64 -18.12 -14.66
N GLY A 336 1.77 -18.47 -14.05
CA GLY A 336 2.83 -17.54 -13.74
C GLY A 336 4.19 -18.21 -13.71
N GLN A 337 5.25 -17.41 -13.70
CA GLN A 337 6.62 -17.88 -13.58
C GLN A 337 7.23 -17.37 -12.29
N VAL A 338 7.83 -18.25 -11.52
CA VAL A 338 8.48 -17.91 -10.24
C VAL A 338 9.87 -17.34 -10.52
N HIS A 339 10.17 -16.15 -9.94
CA HIS A 339 11.49 -15.52 -10.01
C HIS A 339 11.85 -14.89 -8.67
N GLY A 340 12.92 -15.36 -8.03
CA GLY A 340 13.43 -14.76 -6.79
C GLY A 340 12.42 -14.66 -5.65
N GLY A 341 11.48 -15.62 -5.55
CA GLY A 341 10.40 -15.60 -4.54
C GLY A 341 9.24 -14.66 -4.86
N THR A 342 9.20 -14.09 -6.06
CA THR A 342 8.06 -13.36 -6.63
C THR A 342 7.46 -14.15 -7.80
N LEU A 343 6.25 -13.79 -8.22
CA LEU A 343 5.59 -14.45 -9.35
C LEU A 343 5.19 -13.43 -10.41
N SER A 344 5.64 -13.66 -11.64
CA SER A 344 5.18 -12.93 -12.82
C SER A 344 3.99 -13.65 -13.44
N TRP A 345 2.81 -13.05 -13.33
CA TRP A 345 1.57 -13.63 -13.87
C TRP A 345 1.45 -13.43 -15.38
N GLN A 346 1.13 -14.49 -16.10
CA GLN A 346 0.75 -14.45 -17.52
C GLN A 346 -0.78 -14.42 -17.62
N ILE A 347 -1.35 -13.23 -17.67
CA ILE A 347 -2.79 -13.04 -17.80
C ILE A 347 -3.11 -12.95 -19.29
N ARG A 348 -3.64 -14.02 -19.90
CA ARG A 348 -4.23 -13.95 -21.25
C ARG A 348 -5.47 -13.05 -21.17
N ARG A 349 -5.51 -11.97 -21.96
CA ARG A 349 -6.77 -11.30 -22.28
C ARG A 349 -7.66 -12.32 -22.96
N GLN A 350 -8.83 -12.63 -22.41
CA GLN A 350 -9.89 -13.27 -23.17
C GLN A 350 -10.23 -12.33 -24.33
N GLN A 351 -9.83 -12.70 -25.54
CA GLN A 351 -10.45 -12.14 -26.74
C GLN A 351 -11.91 -12.60 -26.70
N GLY A 352 -12.83 -11.66 -26.52
CA GLY A 352 -14.25 -11.93 -26.68
C GLY A 352 -14.47 -12.49 -28.10
N LEU A 353 -15.05 -13.68 -28.16
CA LEU A 353 -15.63 -14.20 -29.39
C LEU A 353 -16.74 -13.22 -29.78
N SER A 354 -16.47 -12.38 -30.79
CA SER A 354 -17.52 -11.68 -31.52
C SER A 354 -18.30 -12.77 -32.27
N VAL A 355 -19.49 -13.07 -31.80
CA VAL A 355 -20.47 -13.83 -32.56
C VAL A 355 -20.98 -12.90 -33.68
N THR A 356 -20.69 -13.26 -34.90
CA THR A 356 -21.27 -12.72 -36.14
C THR A 356 -22.77 -12.96 -36.16
#